data_264eb8124ef0728c111e8677f22fe91c
#
_entry.id   264eb8124ef0728c111e8677f22fe91c
#
_cell.length_a   1.000
_cell.length_b   1.000
_cell.length_c   1.000
_cell.angle_alpha   90.00
_cell.angle_beta   90.00
_cell.angle_gamma   90.00
#
_symmetry.space_group_name_H-M   'P 1'
#
loop_
_entity.id
_entity.type
_entity.pdbx_description
1 polymer ?
#
loop_
_entity_poly.entity_id
_entity_poly.type
_entity_poly.pdbx_seq_one_letter_code
_entity_poly.pdbx_strand_id
1 'polypeptide(L)'
;MKLTVSMITMNEEGAIGKVVKDIQRVVPGAEILVVDSSKDRTPEIAAELGCRVLRQFPPKGYGPAMDRALREASGEVVLTLDCDDTYPVEAIPEFMKRIEEGYDLVDGSRVRRRPKAMPFANFIANRVFAFTARILCGIRTTDLHSGMRAYRTDMLKQVEWDPQGPALPVELLLRPYKMGFKVLEIPIDYRERIGTTTLHRWSSTLWTFKRIFRMARLKSRRT
;
A
#
# COMPACT_ATOMS: atom_id res chain seq x y z
N MET A 1 -17.31 6.44 8.68
CA MET A 1 -17.09 5.55 7.50
C MET A 1 -16.56 4.21 7.97
N LYS A 2 -17.04 3.10 7.40
CA LYS A 2 -16.53 1.75 7.74
C LYS A 2 -15.13 1.57 7.12
N LEU A 3 -14.15 1.18 7.95
CA LEU A 3 -12.76 0.98 7.55
C LEU A 3 -12.43 -0.51 7.43
N THR A 4 -11.75 -0.91 6.36
CA THR A 4 -11.00 -2.16 6.27
C THR A 4 -9.50 -1.83 6.26
N VAL A 5 -8.75 -2.35 7.22
CA VAL A 5 -7.28 -2.38 7.18
C VAL A 5 -6.87 -3.68 6.50
N SER A 6 -6.23 -3.58 5.34
CA SER A 6 -5.91 -4.73 4.50
C SER A 6 -4.40 -4.94 4.39
N MET A 7 -3.95 -6.16 4.65
CA MET A 7 -2.55 -6.57 4.61
C MET A 7 -2.37 -7.77 3.69
N ILE A 8 -1.21 -7.84 3.03
CA ILE A 8 -0.75 -9.05 2.34
C ILE A 8 0.43 -9.62 3.11
N THR A 9 0.46 -10.93 3.32
CA THR A 9 1.44 -11.59 4.17
C THR A 9 2.13 -12.76 3.49
N MET A 10 3.41 -12.95 3.82
CA MET A 10 4.18 -14.13 3.43
C MET A 10 5.30 -14.38 4.46
N ASN A 11 5.05 -15.31 5.41
CA ASN A 11 5.95 -15.69 6.51
C ASN A 11 6.27 -14.50 7.45
N GLU A 12 5.22 -13.94 8.06
CA GLU A 12 5.28 -12.80 8.97
C GLU A 12 4.84 -13.18 10.42
N GLU A 13 5.02 -14.46 10.83
CA GLU A 13 4.59 -14.93 12.16
C GLU A 13 5.18 -14.14 13.31
N GLY A 14 6.41 -13.58 13.14
CA GLY A 14 7.08 -12.76 14.15
C GLY A 14 6.50 -11.34 14.29
N ALA A 15 5.76 -10.85 13.29
CA ALA A 15 5.27 -9.47 13.25
C ALA A 15 3.73 -9.37 13.35
N ILE A 16 3.00 -10.32 12.73
CA ILE A 16 1.55 -10.25 12.56
C ILE A 16 0.80 -10.02 13.87
N GLY A 17 1.19 -10.70 14.94
CA GLY A 17 0.52 -10.58 16.23
C GLY A 17 0.61 -9.19 16.84
N LYS A 18 1.78 -8.53 16.72
CA LYS A 18 1.97 -7.15 17.17
C LYS A 18 1.17 -6.18 16.32
N VAL A 19 1.31 -6.27 14.98
CA VAL A 19 0.68 -5.32 14.04
C VAL A 19 -0.84 -5.36 14.17
N VAL A 20 -1.45 -6.55 14.25
CA VAL A 20 -2.91 -6.70 14.43
C VAL A 20 -3.38 -6.07 15.74
N LYS A 21 -2.71 -6.33 16.87
CA LYS A 21 -3.06 -5.74 18.17
C LYS A 21 -2.94 -4.22 18.17
N ASP A 22 -1.91 -3.69 17.51
CA ASP A 22 -1.73 -2.25 17.39
C ASP A 22 -2.84 -1.61 16.52
N ILE A 23 -3.26 -2.26 15.42
CA ILE A 23 -4.39 -1.80 14.61
C ILE A 23 -5.69 -1.82 15.45
N GLN A 24 -5.98 -2.91 16.16
CA GLN A 24 -7.17 -3.02 17.01
C GLN A 24 -7.23 -1.95 18.11
N ARG A 25 -6.06 -1.57 18.66
CA ARG A 25 -5.95 -0.50 19.65
C ARG A 25 -6.22 0.89 19.06
N VAL A 26 -5.71 1.16 17.84
CA VAL A 26 -5.79 2.50 17.20
C VAL A 26 -7.15 2.72 16.54
N VAL A 27 -7.71 1.70 15.90
CA VAL A 27 -9.00 1.75 15.18
C VAL A 27 -9.89 0.57 15.59
N PRO A 28 -10.42 0.59 16.83
CA PRO A 28 -11.28 -0.48 17.30
C PRO A 28 -12.53 -0.60 16.39
N GLY A 29 -12.88 -1.82 16.03
CA GLY A 29 -14.03 -2.10 15.15
C GLY A 29 -13.77 -2.01 13.66
N ALA A 30 -12.57 -1.67 13.22
CA ALA A 30 -12.18 -1.82 11.82
C ALA A 30 -12.12 -3.31 11.42
N GLU A 31 -12.55 -3.65 10.21
CA GLU A 31 -12.25 -4.96 9.63
C GLU A 31 -10.73 -5.06 9.41
N ILE A 32 -10.12 -6.15 9.84
CA ILE A 32 -8.74 -6.47 9.49
C ILE A 32 -8.77 -7.63 8.50
N LEU A 33 -8.35 -7.36 7.26
CA LEU A 33 -8.30 -8.33 6.18
C LEU A 33 -6.86 -8.72 5.88
N VAL A 34 -6.56 -10.01 5.89
CA VAL A 34 -5.23 -10.55 5.60
C VAL A 34 -5.32 -11.47 4.39
N VAL A 35 -4.63 -11.12 3.29
CA VAL A 35 -4.43 -12.03 2.15
C VAL A 35 -3.09 -12.72 2.32
N ASP A 36 -3.13 -14.00 2.67
CA ASP A 36 -1.97 -14.74 3.15
C ASP A 36 -1.46 -15.80 2.18
N SER A 37 -0.14 -15.82 2.01
CA SER A 37 0.60 -16.80 1.20
C SER A 37 1.69 -17.55 2.00
N SER A 38 1.61 -17.52 3.32
CA SER A 38 2.62 -18.06 4.23
C SER A 38 2.63 -19.58 4.31
N LYS A 39 3.78 -20.11 4.75
CA LYS A 39 3.96 -21.53 5.13
C LYS A 39 4.15 -21.68 6.66
N ASP A 40 4.37 -20.59 7.37
CA ASP A 40 4.48 -20.53 8.83
C ASP A 40 3.11 -20.30 9.48
N ARG A 41 3.09 -19.97 10.76
CA ARG A 41 1.86 -19.76 11.55
C ARG A 41 1.21 -18.40 11.37
N THR A 42 1.64 -17.59 10.39
CA THR A 42 1.05 -16.27 10.14
C THR A 42 -0.49 -16.30 10.04
N PRO A 43 -1.12 -17.17 9.19
CA PRO A 43 -2.57 -17.16 9.03
C PRO A 43 -3.33 -17.62 10.27
N GLU A 44 -2.77 -18.58 11.02
CA GLU A 44 -3.36 -19.06 12.27
C GLU A 44 -3.38 -17.95 13.32
N ILE A 45 -2.25 -17.25 13.52
CA ILE A 45 -2.13 -16.13 14.47
C ILE A 45 -3.10 -15.00 14.08
N ALA A 46 -3.20 -14.67 12.78
CA ALA A 46 -4.15 -13.67 12.31
C ALA A 46 -5.60 -14.05 12.61
N ALA A 47 -5.98 -15.32 12.35
CA ALA A 47 -7.34 -15.83 12.61
C ALA A 47 -7.67 -15.85 14.10
N GLU A 48 -6.75 -16.27 14.97
CA GLU A 48 -6.90 -16.25 16.43
C GLU A 48 -7.13 -14.83 16.98
N LEU A 49 -6.59 -13.80 16.30
CA LEU A 49 -6.79 -12.39 16.64
C LEU A 49 -8.05 -11.77 15.98
N GLY A 50 -8.89 -12.59 15.35
CA GLY A 50 -10.16 -12.15 14.75
C GLY A 50 -10.02 -11.48 13.38
N CYS A 51 -8.91 -11.64 12.69
CA CYS A 51 -8.76 -11.16 11.32
C CYS A 51 -9.56 -12.04 10.33
N ARG A 52 -10.09 -11.43 9.29
CA ARG A 52 -10.59 -12.18 8.13
C ARG A 52 -9.41 -12.58 7.26
N VAL A 53 -9.09 -13.87 7.22
CA VAL A 53 -7.94 -14.43 6.50
C VAL A 53 -8.39 -15.05 5.19
N LEU A 54 -7.79 -14.62 4.08
CA LEU A 54 -7.98 -15.18 2.74
C LEU A 54 -6.70 -15.87 2.29
N ARG A 55 -6.68 -17.18 2.31
CA ARG A 55 -5.54 -17.98 1.84
C ARG A 55 -5.35 -17.84 0.33
N GLN A 56 -4.12 -17.55 -0.09
CA GLN A 56 -3.68 -17.50 -1.49
C GLN A 56 -2.41 -18.35 -1.66
N PHE A 57 -2.58 -19.66 -1.55
CA PHE A 57 -1.49 -20.63 -1.68
C PHE A 57 -1.72 -21.54 -2.88
N PRO A 58 -0.73 -21.80 -3.75
CA PRO A 58 0.63 -21.25 -3.72
C PRO A 58 0.69 -19.73 -3.96
N PRO A 59 1.80 -19.06 -3.56
CA PRO A 59 1.96 -17.62 -3.77
C PRO A 59 1.85 -17.23 -5.24
N LYS A 60 1.04 -16.21 -5.55
CA LYS A 60 0.88 -15.66 -6.90
C LYS A 60 1.67 -14.37 -7.13
N GLY A 61 2.39 -13.91 -6.10
CA GLY A 61 3.17 -12.67 -6.08
C GLY A 61 2.42 -11.48 -5.48
N TYR A 62 3.16 -10.38 -5.31
CA TYR A 62 2.68 -9.16 -4.64
C TYR A 62 1.41 -8.59 -5.30
N GLY A 63 1.45 -8.39 -6.61
CA GLY A 63 0.36 -7.73 -7.32
C GLY A 63 -0.98 -8.45 -7.21
N PRO A 64 -1.08 -9.77 -7.53
CA PRO A 64 -2.31 -10.54 -7.35
C PRO A 64 -2.81 -10.60 -5.91
N ALA A 65 -1.90 -10.61 -4.92
CA ALA A 65 -2.29 -10.58 -3.51
C ALA A 65 -2.90 -9.23 -3.12
N MET A 66 -2.28 -8.13 -3.55
CA MET A 66 -2.79 -6.77 -3.31
C MET A 66 -4.10 -6.50 -4.06
N ASP A 67 -4.24 -6.97 -5.30
CA ASP A 67 -5.50 -6.89 -6.05
C ASP A 67 -6.64 -7.56 -5.28
N ARG A 68 -6.41 -8.77 -4.78
CA ARG A 68 -7.38 -9.49 -3.96
C ARG A 68 -7.69 -8.75 -2.67
N ALA A 69 -6.68 -8.22 -1.99
CA ALA A 69 -6.82 -7.44 -0.75
C ALA A 69 -7.71 -6.20 -0.94
N LEU A 70 -7.58 -5.50 -2.06
CA LEU A 70 -8.38 -4.33 -2.37
C LEU A 70 -9.82 -4.67 -2.79
N ARG A 71 -10.03 -5.76 -3.55
CA ARG A 71 -11.36 -6.15 -4.05
C ARG A 71 -12.23 -6.83 -3.00
N GLU A 72 -11.62 -7.56 -2.09
CA GLU A 72 -12.32 -8.34 -1.05
C GLU A 72 -12.61 -7.53 0.23
N ALA A 73 -12.08 -6.33 0.35
CA ALA A 73 -12.33 -5.43 1.48
C ALA A 73 -13.81 -5.02 1.54
N SER A 74 -14.40 -5.03 2.73
CA SER A 74 -15.84 -4.75 2.92
C SER A 74 -16.14 -3.30 3.33
N GLY A 75 -15.10 -2.52 3.67
CA GLY A 75 -15.24 -1.14 4.15
C GLY A 75 -15.52 -0.13 3.04
N GLU A 76 -16.05 1.04 3.42
CA GLU A 76 -16.17 2.21 2.54
C GLU A 76 -14.81 2.83 2.22
N VAL A 77 -13.84 2.57 3.12
CA VAL A 77 -12.42 2.92 2.97
C VAL A 77 -11.59 1.68 3.16
N VAL A 78 -10.64 1.45 2.25
CA VAL A 78 -9.61 0.42 2.38
C VAL A 78 -8.29 1.10 2.67
N LEU A 79 -7.66 0.78 3.80
CA LEU A 79 -6.31 1.21 4.12
C LEU A 79 -5.38 0.01 4.02
N THR A 80 -4.38 0.10 3.17
CA THR A 80 -3.34 -0.93 3.05
C THR A 80 -2.13 -0.58 3.91
N LEU A 81 -1.43 -1.58 4.43
CA LEU A 81 -0.10 -1.46 5.04
C LEU A 81 0.61 -2.81 5.00
N ASP A 82 1.94 -2.80 5.10
CA ASP A 82 2.73 -4.03 5.20
C ASP A 82 2.69 -4.58 6.63
N CYS A 83 2.76 -5.91 6.77
CA CYS A 83 2.64 -6.60 8.06
C CYS A 83 3.98 -6.76 8.80
N ASP A 84 4.96 -5.90 8.54
CA ASP A 84 6.34 -6.01 9.04
C ASP A 84 6.73 -4.92 10.06
N ASP A 85 5.73 -4.23 10.62
CA ASP A 85 5.86 -3.12 11.58
C ASP A 85 6.61 -1.89 11.06
N THR A 86 6.88 -1.78 9.76
CA THR A 86 7.57 -0.62 9.20
C THR A 86 6.69 0.62 9.11
N TYR A 87 5.37 0.46 9.09
CA TYR A 87 4.40 1.56 8.99
C TYR A 87 3.78 1.90 10.35
N PRO A 88 3.66 3.21 10.67
CA PRO A 88 3.07 3.66 11.93
C PRO A 88 1.55 3.53 11.88
N VAL A 89 0.98 2.51 12.54
CA VAL A 89 -0.49 2.33 12.63
C VAL A 89 -1.18 3.52 13.27
N GLU A 90 -0.48 4.29 14.10
CA GLU A 90 -0.96 5.53 14.73
C GLU A 90 -1.29 6.64 13.73
N ALA A 91 -0.80 6.52 12.49
CA ALA A 91 -1.16 7.46 11.42
C ALA A 91 -2.54 7.18 10.80
N ILE A 92 -3.13 6.00 11.02
CA ILE A 92 -4.43 5.60 10.42
C ILE A 92 -5.52 6.67 10.62
N PRO A 93 -5.73 7.26 11.81
CA PRO A 93 -6.73 8.30 12.00
C PRO A 93 -6.52 9.53 11.11
N GLU A 94 -5.28 9.93 10.83
CA GLU A 94 -4.99 11.04 9.93
C GLU A 94 -5.37 10.71 8.47
N PHE A 95 -5.12 9.48 8.02
CA PHE A 95 -5.58 9.03 6.70
C PHE A 95 -7.10 9.09 6.60
N MET A 96 -7.83 8.60 7.61
CA MET A 96 -9.29 8.62 7.65
C MET A 96 -9.84 10.04 7.62
N LYS A 97 -9.24 10.96 8.41
CA LYS A 97 -9.58 12.38 8.40
C LYS A 97 -9.45 12.98 6.99
N ARG A 98 -8.36 12.70 6.26
CA ARG A 98 -8.18 13.22 4.90
C ARG A 98 -9.19 12.64 3.91
N ILE A 99 -9.57 11.37 4.06
CA ILE A 99 -10.66 10.78 3.28
C ILE A 99 -11.98 11.49 3.57
N GLU A 100 -12.28 11.82 4.84
CA GLU A 100 -13.48 12.56 5.24
C GLU A 100 -13.48 14.00 4.70
N GLU A 101 -12.33 14.65 4.57
CA GLU A 101 -12.15 15.95 3.91
C GLU A 101 -12.39 15.90 2.39
N GLY A 102 -12.69 14.71 1.83
CA GLY A 102 -13.08 14.54 0.43
C GLY A 102 -11.96 14.15 -0.53
N TYR A 103 -10.83 13.65 -0.01
CA TYR A 103 -9.83 12.99 -0.85
C TYR A 103 -10.27 11.56 -1.18
N ASP A 104 -9.97 11.11 -2.40
CA ASP A 104 -10.29 9.77 -2.88
C ASP A 104 -9.19 8.76 -2.57
N LEU A 105 -7.94 9.24 -2.54
CA LEU A 105 -6.74 8.48 -2.21
C LEU A 105 -5.81 9.33 -1.35
N VAL A 106 -5.35 8.74 -0.24
CA VAL A 106 -4.31 9.33 0.63
C VAL A 106 -3.11 8.40 0.65
N ASP A 107 -1.94 8.92 0.26
CA ASP A 107 -0.67 8.19 0.17
C ASP A 107 0.26 8.61 1.30
N GLY A 108 0.81 7.65 2.03
CA GLY A 108 1.75 7.89 3.12
C GLY A 108 3.19 7.89 2.64
N SER A 109 3.82 9.04 2.48
CA SER A 109 5.20 9.14 2.05
C SER A 109 6.20 8.89 3.18
N ARG A 110 7.07 7.90 2.99
CA ARG A 110 8.20 7.56 3.88
C ARG A 110 9.45 8.40 3.60
N VAL A 111 9.53 9.05 2.45
CA VAL A 111 10.76 9.65 1.91
C VAL A 111 10.74 11.17 1.85
N ARG A 112 9.78 11.81 2.48
CA ARG A 112 9.77 13.27 2.62
C ARG A 112 10.99 13.76 3.42
N ARG A 113 11.39 13.00 4.45
CA ARG A 113 12.71 13.07 5.10
C ARG A 113 13.32 11.68 5.01
N ARG A 114 14.66 11.59 4.91
CA ARG A 114 15.32 10.27 4.87
C ARG A 114 15.12 9.56 6.21
N PRO A 115 14.37 8.43 6.26
CA PRO A 115 14.25 7.64 7.48
C PRO A 115 15.55 6.88 7.74
N LYS A 116 15.95 6.78 9.02
CA LYS A 116 17.17 6.04 9.42
C LYS A 116 17.09 4.55 9.02
N ALA A 117 15.90 3.96 9.12
CA ALA A 117 15.64 2.57 8.77
C ALA A 117 15.74 2.26 7.26
N MET A 118 15.72 3.27 6.38
CA MET A 118 15.76 3.05 4.93
C MET A 118 17.19 3.11 4.38
N PRO A 119 17.67 2.05 3.69
CA PRO A 119 18.95 2.09 2.97
C PRO A 119 19.04 3.27 2.01
N PHE A 120 20.20 3.95 1.97
CA PHE A 120 20.38 5.16 1.15
C PHE A 120 20.08 4.93 -0.33
N ALA A 121 20.48 3.79 -0.88
CA ALA A 121 20.18 3.44 -2.27
C ALA A 121 18.68 3.38 -2.56
N ASN A 122 17.88 2.84 -1.63
CA ASN A 122 16.42 2.78 -1.76
C ASN A 122 15.80 4.19 -1.68
N PHE A 123 16.32 5.04 -0.80
CA PHE A 123 15.88 6.44 -0.72
C PHE A 123 16.12 7.18 -2.03
N ILE A 124 17.33 7.08 -2.61
CA ILE A 124 17.65 7.72 -3.90
C ILE A 124 16.79 7.14 -5.02
N ALA A 125 16.63 5.82 -5.10
CA ALA A 125 15.79 5.19 -6.11
C ALA A 125 14.34 5.70 -6.06
N ASN A 126 13.74 5.81 -4.87
CA ASN A 126 12.40 6.37 -4.71
C ASN A 126 12.31 7.82 -5.19
N ARG A 127 13.34 8.64 -4.90
CA ARG A 127 13.39 10.04 -5.38
C ARG A 127 13.49 10.13 -6.91
N VAL A 128 14.27 9.25 -7.53
CA VAL A 128 14.38 9.16 -9.00
C VAL A 128 13.05 8.74 -9.61
N PHE A 129 12.39 7.72 -9.08
CA PHE A 129 11.07 7.29 -9.56
C PHE A 129 10.01 8.39 -9.41
N ALA A 130 9.99 9.07 -8.26
CA ALA A 130 9.06 10.18 -8.01
C ALA A 130 9.30 11.34 -8.98
N PHE A 131 10.56 11.70 -9.22
CA PHE A 131 10.93 12.72 -10.21
C PHE A 131 10.49 12.32 -11.64
N THR A 132 10.76 11.07 -12.04
CA THR A 132 10.32 10.55 -13.34
C THR A 132 8.79 10.61 -13.49
N ALA A 133 8.04 10.20 -12.47
CA ALA A 133 6.58 10.28 -12.48
C ALA A 133 6.07 11.73 -12.53
N ARG A 134 6.75 12.65 -11.85
CA ARG A 134 6.44 14.09 -11.91
C ARG A 134 6.56 14.62 -13.33
N ILE A 135 7.65 14.31 -14.03
CA ILE A 135 7.89 14.78 -15.41
C ILE A 135 6.90 14.16 -16.40
N LEU A 136 6.68 12.84 -16.29
CA LEU A 136 5.92 12.09 -17.30
C LEU A 136 4.40 12.07 -17.03
N CYS A 137 3.99 12.11 -15.77
CA CYS A 137 2.58 11.98 -15.36
C CYS A 137 2.01 13.26 -14.71
N GLY A 138 2.86 14.24 -14.37
CA GLY A 138 2.44 15.51 -13.75
C GLY A 138 2.11 15.42 -12.26
N ILE A 139 2.30 14.24 -11.62
CA ILE A 139 1.99 14.06 -10.20
C ILE A 139 3.08 14.65 -9.30
N ARG A 140 2.66 15.33 -8.24
CA ARG A 140 3.57 15.81 -7.18
C ARG A 140 3.56 14.82 -6.02
N THR A 141 4.35 13.76 -6.14
CA THR A 141 4.57 12.78 -5.08
C THR A 141 6.05 12.63 -4.79
N THR A 142 6.39 12.13 -3.61
CA THR A 142 7.76 11.84 -3.20
C THR A 142 8.03 10.34 -3.05
N ASP A 143 6.99 9.50 -2.89
CA ASP A 143 7.11 8.05 -2.70
C ASP A 143 6.09 7.25 -3.53
N LEU A 144 6.54 6.61 -4.60
CA LEU A 144 5.68 5.76 -5.44
C LEU A 144 5.45 4.35 -4.89
N HIS A 145 6.22 3.93 -3.91
CA HIS A 145 6.25 2.56 -3.41
C HIS A 145 5.80 2.44 -1.96
N SER A 146 5.09 3.44 -1.46
CA SER A 146 4.49 3.30 -0.14
C SER A 146 3.45 2.18 -0.14
N GLY A 147 3.51 1.31 0.87
CA GLY A 147 2.48 0.29 1.14
C GLY A 147 1.33 0.85 1.97
N MET A 148 1.52 2.00 2.67
CA MET A 148 0.48 2.59 3.50
C MET A 148 -0.33 3.63 2.71
N ARG A 149 -1.55 3.25 2.33
CA ARG A 149 -2.47 4.08 1.56
C ARG A 149 -3.91 3.85 1.97
N ALA A 150 -4.70 4.93 2.00
CA ALA A 150 -6.15 4.83 2.13
C ALA A 150 -6.82 5.14 0.80
N TYR A 151 -7.80 4.33 0.44
CA TYR A 151 -8.57 4.42 -0.80
C TYR A 151 -10.06 4.45 -0.48
N ARG A 152 -10.83 5.32 -1.12
CA ARG A 152 -12.28 5.17 -1.17
C ARG A 152 -12.65 3.95 -2.00
N THR A 153 -13.48 3.08 -1.48
CA THR A 153 -13.93 1.88 -2.20
C THR A 153 -14.66 2.24 -3.50
N ASP A 154 -15.42 3.32 -3.50
CA ASP A 154 -16.12 3.77 -4.71
C ASP A 154 -15.16 4.27 -5.80
N MET A 155 -14.01 4.84 -5.43
CA MET A 155 -12.95 5.14 -6.38
C MET A 155 -12.34 3.84 -6.93
N LEU A 156 -12.04 2.86 -6.06
CA LEU A 156 -11.47 1.56 -6.48
C LEU A 156 -12.37 0.83 -7.49
N LYS A 157 -13.70 0.89 -7.34
CA LYS A 157 -14.67 0.29 -8.29
C LYS A 157 -14.63 0.91 -9.69
N GLN A 158 -14.16 2.16 -9.81
CA GLN A 158 -14.07 2.89 -11.07
C GLN A 158 -12.70 2.75 -11.74
N VAL A 159 -11.71 2.22 -11.03
CA VAL A 159 -10.33 2.12 -11.51
C VAL A 159 -10.01 0.68 -11.88
N GLU A 160 -9.71 0.44 -13.15
CA GLU A 160 -9.15 -0.83 -13.59
C GLU A 160 -7.62 -0.76 -13.58
N TRP A 161 -6.97 -1.78 -13.07
CA TRP A 161 -5.51 -1.91 -13.04
C TRP A 161 -5.05 -3.30 -13.45
N ASP A 162 -3.78 -3.40 -13.82
CA ASP A 162 -3.15 -4.69 -14.14
C ASP A 162 -2.45 -5.23 -12.87
N PRO A 163 -2.95 -6.34 -12.28
CA PRO A 163 -2.41 -6.86 -11.02
C PRO A 163 -1.04 -7.53 -11.15
N GLN A 164 -0.43 -7.55 -12.34
CA GLN A 164 0.83 -8.26 -12.53
C GLN A 164 2.05 -7.50 -11.98
N GLY A 165 2.95 -8.24 -11.34
CA GLY A 165 4.26 -7.76 -10.92
C GLY A 165 4.31 -6.93 -9.63
N PRO A 166 5.53 -6.61 -9.15
CA PRO A 166 5.75 -6.00 -7.84
C PRO A 166 5.49 -4.47 -7.81
N ALA A 167 5.33 -3.83 -8.96
CA ALA A 167 5.15 -2.38 -9.07
C ALA A 167 3.68 -1.95 -9.17
N LEU A 168 2.74 -2.78 -8.71
CA LEU A 168 1.33 -2.41 -8.65
C LEU A 168 1.07 -1.12 -7.84
N PRO A 169 1.76 -0.83 -6.72
CA PRO A 169 1.57 0.42 -5.99
C PRO A 169 1.75 1.68 -6.84
N VAL A 170 2.65 1.63 -7.83
CA VAL A 170 2.87 2.74 -8.79
C VAL A 170 1.62 3.01 -9.61
N GLU A 171 0.97 1.97 -10.12
CA GLU A 171 -0.26 2.11 -10.91
C GLU A 171 -1.44 2.55 -10.04
N LEU A 172 -1.58 1.99 -8.85
CA LEU A 172 -2.63 2.35 -7.88
C LEU A 172 -2.55 3.81 -7.40
N LEU A 173 -1.40 4.47 -7.58
CA LEU A 173 -1.25 5.90 -7.32
C LEU A 173 -1.45 6.74 -8.59
N LEU A 174 -0.74 6.39 -9.66
CA LEU A 174 -0.70 7.21 -10.88
C LEU A 174 -2.00 7.16 -11.68
N ARG A 175 -2.67 6.01 -11.76
CA ARG A 175 -3.90 5.85 -12.54
C ARG A 175 -5.06 6.66 -11.97
N PRO A 176 -5.42 6.57 -10.68
CA PRO A 176 -6.46 7.44 -10.10
C PRO A 176 -6.12 8.92 -10.28
N TYR A 177 -4.86 9.31 -10.07
CA TYR A 177 -4.42 10.69 -10.30
C TYR A 177 -4.71 11.15 -11.73
N LYS A 178 -4.37 10.36 -12.75
CA LYS A 178 -4.62 10.71 -14.15
C LYS A 178 -6.11 10.68 -14.53
N MET A 179 -6.90 9.88 -13.84
CA MET A 179 -8.37 9.85 -14.00
C MET A 179 -9.07 11.06 -13.37
N GLY A 180 -8.34 11.92 -12.64
CA GLY A 180 -8.87 13.15 -12.05
C GLY A 180 -9.32 13.02 -10.60
N PHE A 181 -9.15 11.86 -9.96
CA PHE A 181 -9.44 11.69 -8.54
C PHE A 181 -8.55 12.58 -7.67
N LYS A 182 -9.07 12.97 -6.50
CA LYS A 182 -8.35 13.79 -5.51
C LYS A 182 -7.36 12.94 -4.73
N VAL A 183 -6.07 13.11 -5.05
CA VAL A 183 -4.97 12.38 -4.41
C VAL A 183 -4.20 13.33 -3.51
N LEU A 184 -3.92 12.90 -2.27
CA LEU A 184 -3.11 13.62 -1.29
C LEU A 184 -1.94 12.76 -0.84
N GLU A 185 -0.76 13.32 -0.71
CA GLU A 185 0.38 12.71 -0.04
C GLU A 185 0.56 13.35 1.34
N ILE A 186 0.66 12.52 2.39
CA ILE A 186 1.00 12.93 3.75
C ILE A 186 2.31 12.29 4.19
N PRO A 187 3.14 12.98 5.00
CA PRO A 187 4.35 12.37 5.53
C PRO A 187 4.01 11.36 6.62
N ILE A 188 4.70 10.23 6.62
CA ILE A 188 4.65 9.23 7.69
C ILE A 188 6.06 8.88 8.14
N ASP A 189 6.19 8.42 9.38
CA ASP A 189 7.42 7.82 9.85
C ASP A 189 7.61 6.44 9.23
N TYR A 190 8.87 5.95 9.22
CA TYR A 190 9.21 4.63 8.73
C TYR A 190 10.14 3.96 9.74
N ARG A 191 9.72 2.80 10.23
CA ARG A 191 10.37 2.06 11.31
C ARG A 191 11.26 0.94 10.77
N GLU A 192 12.05 0.34 11.66
CA GLU A 192 12.81 -0.85 11.34
C GLU A 192 11.86 -2.04 11.18
N ARG A 193 12.16 -2.87 10.18
CA ARG A 193 11.37 -4.04 9.83
C ARG A 193 11.59 -5.16 10.86
N ILE A 194 10.50 -5.83 11.22
CA ILE A 194 10.55 -7.14 11.84
C ILE A 194 10.53 -8.19 10.72
N GLY A 195 11.55 -9.07 10.67
CA GLY A 195 11.68 -10.09 9.62
C GLY A 195 12.53 -9.68 8.42
N THR A 196 12.45 -10.44 7.31
CA THR A 196 13.28 -10.30 6.12
C THR A 196 12.49 -9.90 4.89
N THR A 197 13.11 -9.15 3.97
CA THR A 197 12.44 -8.75 2.71
C THR A 197 12.52 -9.87 1.66
N THR A 198 11.42 -10.08 0.95
CA THR A 198 11.33 -11.02 -0.18
C THR A 198 11.43 -10.33 -1.56
N LEU A 199 11.54 -9.01 -1.60
CA LEU A 199 11.56 -8.25 -2.85
C LEU A 199 12.94 -8.24 -3.52
N HIS A 200 13.00 -8.62 -4.81
CA HIS A 200 14.19 -8.52 -5.65
C HIS A 200 14.34 -7.11 -6.25
N ARG A 201 15.41 -6.39 -5.88
CA ARG A 201 15.62 -4.97 -6.23
C ARG A 201 15.63 -4.69 -7.74
N TRP A 202 16.37 -5.46 -8.53
CA TRP A 202 16.54 -5.22 -9.96
C TRP A 202 15.23 -5.41 -10.76
N SER A 203 14.50 -6.48 -10.49
CA SER A 203 13.21 -6.71 -11.17
C SER A 203 12.21 -5.64 -10.82
N SER A 204 12.15 -5.21 -9.55
CA SER A 204 11.25 -4.14 -9.09
C SER A 204 11.54 -2.81 -9.77
N THR A 205 12.82 -2.47 -10.01
CA THR A 205 13.22 -1.23 -10.71
C THR A 205 12.70 -1.20 -12.15
N LEU A 206 12.90 -2.28 -12.92
CA LEU A 206 12.40 -2.38 -14.31
C LEU A 206 10.88 -2.30 -14.38
N TRP A 207 10.19 -3.00 -13.48
CA TRP A 207 8.74 -2.95 -13.37
C TRP A 207 8.22 -1.55 -13.05
N THR A 208 8.93 -0.81 -12.18
CA THR A 208 8.58 0.57 -11.82
C THR A 208 8.62 1.50 -13.03
N PHE A 209 9.73 1.52 -13.78
CA PHE A 209 9.81 2.33 -14.99
C PHE A 209 8.77 1.92 -16.03
N LYS A 210 8.58 0.62 -16.27
CA LYS A 210 7.55 0.11 -17.17
C LYS A 210 6.16 0.63 -16.78
N ARG A 211 5.82 0.64 -15.49
CA ARG A 211 4.53 1.17 -14.99
C ARG A 211 4.44 2.67 -15.18
N ILE A 212 5.47 3.45 -14.84
CA ILE A 212 5.47 4.91 -15.04
C ILE A 212 5.25 5.24 -16.52
N PHE A 213 6.00 4.62 -17.44
CA PHE A 213 5.84 4.84 -18.88
C PHE A 213 4.46 4.43 -19.39
N ARG A 214 3.91 3.32 -18.91
CA ARG A 214 2.53 2.91 -19.24
C ARG A 214 1.53 3.95 -18.77
N MET A 215 1.65 4.46 -17.56
CA MET A 215 0.76 5.49 -17.02
C MET A 215 0.93 6.83 -17.72
N ALA A 216 2.13 7.19 -18.15
CA ALA A 216 2.39 8.40 -18.93
C ALA A 216 1.58 8.45 -20.24
N ARG A 217 1.37 7.30 -20.91
CA ARG A 217 0.60 7.18 -22.14
C ARG A 217 -0.92 7.28 -21.94
N LEU A 218 -1.43 7.18 -20.72
CA LEU A 218 -2.84 7.39 -20.46
C LEU A 218 -3.21 8.86 -20.66
N LYS A 219 -4.29 9.12 -21.35
CA LYS A 219 -4.85 10.49 -21.44
C LYS A 219 -5.26 10.96 -20.05
N SER A 220 -4.76 12.12 -19.64
CA SER A 220 -5.19 12.73 -18.37
C SER A 220 -6.61 13.28 -18.53
N ARG A 221 -7.49 13.04 -17.57
CA ARG A 221 -8.77 13.69 -17.44
C ARG A 221 -8.71 14.96 -16.57
N ARG A 222 -7.50 15.31 -16.08
CA ARG A 222 -7.27 16.59 -15.41
C ARG A 222 -7.13 17.68 -16.46
N THR A 223 -8.08 18.59 -16.46
CA THR A 223 -8.03 19.89 -17.14
C THR A 223 -7.31 20.90 -16.24
#